data_d4a8a55973b5670e8cc84c8cd8179903
#
_entry.id   d4a8a55973b5670e8cc84c8cd8179903
#
_cell.length_a   1.000
_cell.length_b   1.000
_cell.length_c   1.000
_cell.angle_alpha   90.00
_cell.angle_beta   90.00
_cell.angle_gamma   90.00
#
_symmetry.space_group_name_H-M   'P 1'
#
loop_
_entity.id
_entity.type
_entity.pdbx_description
1 polymer ?
#
loop_
_entity_poly.entity_id
_entity_poly.type
_entity_poly.pdbx_seq_one_letter_code
_entity_poly.pdbx_strand_id
1 'polypeptide(L)'
;KFSCNGVVWEFGYVDQKNRPIIGLGMKGLLYVELTAKESVRDVHSSFAVIIKNPAWKLVQLLNTMRDENGKILIKGWYDDIKPLSKNDIKLIQKEPFDADGFKKEYGVKNFVGNKNAFDAKKSLVSGVTCNIAGIESGYTGDGAKTVLPGSAKVKIDFRLVPDMDPKKLIKLLQKHLRVNGFGDISITVLNAEAAAR
;
A
#
# COMPACT_ATOMS: atom_id res chain seq x y z
N LYS A 1 -8.31 28.44 3.99
CA LYS A 1 -7.00 28.03 3.44
C LYS A 1 -6.00 29.14 3.75
N PHE A 2 -4.88 28.80 4.36
CA PHE A 2 -3.78 29.73 4.56
C PHE A 2 -2.90 29.72 3.32
N SER A 3 -2.59 30.87 2.76
CA SER A 3 -1.61 31.02 1.69
C SER A 3 -0.32 31.53 2.30
N CYS A 4 0.79 30.85 2.06
CA CYS A 4 2.12 31.21 2.56
C CYS A 4 3.21 30.77 1.58
N ASN A 5 4.40 31.40 1.68
CA ASN A 5 5.57 31.07 0.84
C ASN A 5 6.36 29.85 1.38
N GLY A 6 6.04 29.39 2.58
CA GLY A 6 6.68 28.24 3.20
C GLY A 6 6.14 28.00 4.60
N VAL A 7 6.34 26.81 5.11
CA VAL A 7 5.96 26.40 6.47
C VAL A 7 7.16 25.80 7.15
N VAL A 8 7.48 26.29 8.35
CA VAL A 8 8.41 25.62 9.26
C VAL A 8 7.59 24.87 10.29
N TRP A 9 7.75 23.56 10.35
CA TRP A 9 7.03 22.68 11.27
C TRP A 9 8.00 22.14 12.31
N GLU A 10 7.63 22.19 13.59
CA GLU A 10 8.47 21.70 14.69
C GLU A 10 8.57 20.18 14.81
N PHE A 11 8.46 19.49 13.69
CA PHE A 11 8.62 18.05 13.59
C PHE A 11 9.93 17.74 12.89
N GLY A 12 10.82 17.02 13.56
CA GLY A 12 12.10 16.65 13.00
C GLY A 12 12.68 15.43 13.72
N TYR A 13 13.67 14.83 13.09
CA TYR A 13 14.46 13.75 13.66
C TYR A 13 15.92 13.91 13.29
N VAL A 14 16.75 13.18 13.96
CA VAL A 14 18.19 13.11 13.68
C VAL A 14 18.54 11.75 13.07
N ASP A 15 19.60 11.72 12.27
CA ASP A 15 20.14 10.46 11.77
C ASP A 15 20.94 9.71 12.85
N GLN A 16 21.45 8.53 12.51
CA GLN A 16 22.27 7.73 13.42
C GLN A 16 23.58 8.39 13.90
N LYS A 17 24.00 9.47 13.25
CA LYS A 17 25.14 10.31 13.65
C LYS A 17 24.71 11.56 14.41
N ASN A 18 23.47 11.60 14.90
CA ASN A 18 22.87 12.72 15.63
C ASN A 18 22.83 14.03 14.81
N ARG A 19 22.73 13.96 13.48
CA ARG A 19 22.61 15.11 12.59
C ARG A 19 21.15 15.39 12.27
N PRO A 20 20.71 16.67 12.32
CA PRO A 20 19.35 17.02 11.94
C PRO A 20 19.02 16.60 10.49
N ILE A 21 17.83 16.04 10.29
CA ILE A 21 17.32 15.68 8.95
C ILE A 21 16.26 16.69 8.53
N ILE A 22 16.39 17.21 7.31
CA ILE A 22 15.39 18.06 6.67
C ILE A 22 14.71 17.24 5.58
N GLY A 23 13.39 17.01 5.72
CA GLY A 23 12.58 16.38 4.69
C GLY A 23 12.32 17.34 3.53
N LEU A 24 12.73 16.96 2.31
CA LEU A 24 12.51 17.78 1.11
C LEU A 24 11.16 17.47 0.42
N GLY A 25 10.33 16.65 1.05
CA GLY A 25 9.02 16.29 0.53
C GLY A 25 8.36 15.21 1.37
N MET A 26 7.11 14.93 1.08
CA MET A 26 6.32 13.87 1.71
C MET A 26 5.66 13.00 0.65
N LYS A 27 5.66 11.68 0.90
CA LYS A 27 4.88 10.76 0.07
C LYS A 27 3.40 11.04 0.22
N GLY A 28 2.67 10.98 -0.90
CA GLY A 28 1.23 10.99 -0.88
C GLY A 28 0.65 9.68 -0.34
N LEU A 29 -0.65 9.66 -0.18
CA LEU A 29 -1.40 8.53 0.35
C LEU A 29 -2.70 8.37 -0.45
N LEU A 30 -2.92 7.17 -0.98
CA LEU A 30 -4.24 6.70 -1.38
C LEU A 30 -4.59 5.54 -0.46
N TYR A 31 -5.66 5.69 0.34
CA TYR A 31 -6.11 4.67 1.28
C TYR A 31 -7.54 4.28 0.94
N VAL A 32 -7.75 3.01 0.64
CA VAL A 32 -9.05 2.48 0.21
C VAL A 32 -9.47 1.28 1.04
N GLU A 33 -10.78 1.11 1.18
CA GLU A 33 -11.40 -0.13 1.63
C GLU A 33 -12.10 -0.79 0.45
N LEU A 34 -11.81 -2.07 0.22
CA LEU A 34 -12.48 -2.92 -0.77
C LEU A 34 -13.41 -3.87 -0.04
N THR A 35 -14.69 -3.89 -0.41
CA THR A 35 -15.70 -4.76 0.20
C THR A 35 -16.29 -5.71 -0.85
N ALA A 36 -16.12 -7.01 -0.62
CA ALA A 36 -16.80 -8.08 -1.33
C ALA A 36 -18.03 -8.52 -0.54
N LYS A 37 -19.18 -8.68 -1.21
CA LYS A 37 -20.41 -9.14 -0.60
C LYS A 37 -21.03 -10.21 -1.49
N GLU A 38 -21.29 -11.40 -0.91
CA GLU A 38 -21.83 -12.54 -1.66
C GLU A 38 -23.18 -13.02 -1.09
N SER A 39 -23.51 -12.64 0.15
CA SER A 39 -24.82 -12.92 0.74
C SER A 39 -25.24 -11.81 1.69
N VAL A 40 -26.50 -11.78 2.07
CA VAL A 40 -27.06 -10.76 2.98
C VAL A 40 -26.71 -10.99 4.44
N ARG A 41 -26.26 -12.20 4.78
CA ARG A 41 -25.87 -12.61 6.15
C ARG A 41 -24.90 -13.78 6.08
N ASP A 42 -24.26 -14.05 7.19
CA ASP A 42 -23.46 -15.26 7.38
C ASP A 42 -24.36 -16.50 7.31
N VAL A 43 -23.85 -17.57 6.72
CA VAL A 43 -24.55 -18.83 6.60
C VAL A 43 -23.64 -19.99 7.03
N HIS A 44 -24.20 -21.19 7.16
CA HIS A 44 -23.43 -22.38 7.51
C HIS A 44 -22.42 -22.71 6.40
N SER A 45 -21.18 -23.09 6.79
CA SER A 45 -20.08 -23.35 5.83
C SER A 45 -20.37 -24.49 4.84
N SER A 46 -21.30 -25.39 5.13
CA SER A 46 -21.73 -26.43 4.17
C SER A 46 -22.29 -25.86 2.86
N PHE A 47 -22.80 -24.61 2.88
CA PHE A 47 -23.28 -23.96 1.67
C PHE A 47 -22.15 -23.44 0.77
N ALA A 48 -20.89 -23.54 1.19
CA ALA A 48 -19.72 -23.10 0.37
C ALA A 48 -19.60 -23.86 -0.96
N VAL A 49 -20.31 -24.96 -1.14
CA VAL A 49 -20.41 -25.71 -2.42
C VAL A 49 -21.27 -25.00 -3.46
N ILE A 50 -22.15 -24.06 -3.04
CA ILE A 50 -23.10 -23.35 -3.92
C ILE A 50 -23.06 -21.83 -3.73
N ILE A 51 -22.56 -21.32 -2.61
CA ILE A 51 -22.44 -19.88 -2.33
C ILE A 51 -20.96 -19.51 -2.35
N LYS A 52 -20.61 -18.47 -3.10
CA LYS A 52 -19.23 -17.95 -3.15
C LYS A 52 -18.82 -17.36 -1.79
N ASN A 53 -17.59 -17.60 -1.41
CA ASN A 53 -17.01 -17.01 -0.21
C ASN A 53 -16.34 -15.67 -0.56
N PRO A 54 -16.79 -14.54 0.02
CA PRO A 54 -16.23 -13.22 -0.28
C PRO A 54 -14.77 -13.07 0.15
N ALA A 55 -14.30 -13.83 1.15
CA ALA A 55 -12.88 -13.82 1.53
C ALA A 55 -12.01 -14.41 0.41
N TRP A 56 -12.40 -15.53 -0.18
CA TRP A 56 -11.71 -16.09 -1.35
C TRP A 56 -11.69 -15.12 -2.52
N LYS A 57 -12.78 -14.39 -2.75
CA LYS A 57 -12.85 -13.37 -3.79
C LYS A 57 -11.84 -12.24 -3.57
N LEU A 58 -11.71 -11.76 -2.33
CA LEU A 58 -10.67 -10.77 -1.99
C LEU A 58 -9.26 -11.33 -2.15
N VAL A 59 -8.99 -12.55 -1.71
CA VAL A 59 -7.66 -13.19 -1.88
C VAL A 59 -7.30 -13.28 -3.36
N GLN A 60 -8.23 -13.71 -4.21
CA GLN A 60 -8.03 -13.79 -5.66
C GLN A 60 -7.76 -12.40 -6.26
N LEU A 61 -8.54 -11.38 -5.89
CA LEU A 61 -8.30 -10.00 -6.31
C LEU A 61 -6.91 -9.52 -5.89
N LEU A 62 -6.56 -9.65 -4.61
CA LEU A 62 -5.29 -9.19 -4.06
C LEU A 62 -4.09 -9.79 -4.79
N ASN A 63 -4.19 -11.07 -5.18
CA ASN A 63 -3.15 -11.75 -5.96
C ASN A 63 -2.95 -11.15 -7.37
N THR A 64 -3.93 -10.41 -7.90
CA THR A 64 -3.78 -9.70 -9.19
C THR A 64 -3.18 -8.31 -9.04
N MET A 65 -3.11 -7.76 -7.82
CA MET A 65 -2.73 -6.35 -7.60
C MET A 65 -1.22 -6.15 -7.38
N ARG A 66 -0.53 -7.16 -6.87
CA ARG A 66 0.87 -7.05 -6.48
C ARG A 66 1.58 -8.41 -6.59
N ASP A 67 2.82 -8.42 -7.11
CA ASP A 67 3.64 -9.63 -7.12
C ASP A 67 4.39 -9.85 -5.79
N GLU A 68 5.06 -10.98 -5.69
CA GLU A 68 5.88 -11.38 -4.53
C GLU A 68 7.05 -10.42 -4.24
N ASN A 69 7.55 -9.73 -5.28
CA ASN A 69 8.65 -8.77 -5.18
C ASN A 69 8.17 -7.35 -4.83
N GLY A 70 6.87 -7.18 -4.62
CA GLY A 70 6.28 -5.92 -4.22
C GLY A 70 5.91 -4.98 -5.37
N LYS A 71 6.03 -5.42 -6.63
CA LYS A 71 5.63 -4.64 -7.79
C LYS A 71 4.11 -4.62 -7.91
N ILE A 72 3.53 -3.44 -8.08
CA ILE A 72 2.09 -3.26 -8.32
C ILE A 72 1.78 -3.65 -9.76
N LEU A 73 0.81 -4.55 -9.94
CA LEU A 73 0.42 -5.12 -11.23
C LEU A 73 -0.74 -4.37 -11.90
N ILE A 74 -1.27 -3.32 -11.27
CA ILE A 74 -2.33 -2.48 -11.83
C ILE A 74 -1.78 -1.73 -13.04
N LYS A 75 -2.33 -1.99 -14.24
CA LYS A 75 -1.86 -1.39 -15.49
C LYS A 75 -1.94 0.14 -15.43
N GLY A 76 -0.84 0.80 -15.78
CA GLY A 76 -0.72 2.26 -15.78
C GLY A 76 -0.33 2.88 -14.43
N TRP A 77 -0.13 2.06 -13.38
CA TRP A 77 0.18 2.57 -12.03
C TRP A 77 1.46 3.41 -11.96
N TYR A 78 2.42 3.11 -12.81
CA TYR A 78 3.75 3.74 -12.82
C TYR A 78 3.93 4.81 -13.90
N ASP A 79 2.90 5.05 -14.75
CA ASP A 79 3.04 5.87 -15.96
C ASP A 79 3.45 7.33 -15.68
N ASP A 80 3.06 7.88 -14.54
CA ASP A 80 3.36 9.27 -14.17
C ASP A 80 4.63 9.40 -13.33
N ILE A 81 5.27 8.30 -12.96
CA ILE A 81 6.46 8.32 -12.11
C ILE A 81 7.67 8.75 -12.92
N LYS A 82 8.24 9.90 -12.58
CA LYS A 82 9.50 10.36 -13.17
C LYS A 82 10.69 9.62 -12.58
N PRO A 83 11.68 9.25 -13.40
CA PRO A 83 12.90 8.65 -12.90
C PRO A 83 13.66 9.66 -12.00
N LEU A 84 14.37 9.13 -11.01
CA LEU A 84 15.25 9.94 -10.17
C LEU A 84 16.35 10.58 -11.03
N SER A 85 16.62 11.85 -10.78
CA SER A 85 17.75 12.54 -11.39
C SER A 85 19.09 11.98 -10.88
N LYS A 86 20.17 12.23 -11.63
CA LYS A 86 21.53 11.88 -11.18
C LYS A 86 21.88 12.54 -9.83
N ASN A 87 21.36 13.72 -9.57
CA ASN A 87 21.57 14.43 -8.31
C ASN A 87 20.79 13.75 -7.16
N ASP A 88 19.53 13.35 -7.37
CA ASP A 88 18.76 12.63 -6.36
C ASP A 88 19.47 11.32 -5.97
N ILE A 89 19.96 10.57 -6.95
CA ILE A 89 20.74 9.34 -6.71
C ILE A 89 21.99 9.61 -5.87
N LYS A 90 22.76 10.67 -6.19
CA LYS A 90 23.94 11.08 -5.41
C LYS A 90 23.58 11.46 -3.98
N LEU A 91 22.47 12.17 -3.76
CA LEU A 91 21.99 12.53 -2.43
C LEU A 91 21.59 11.30 -1.63
N ILE A 92 20.84 10.39 -2.22
CA ILE A 92 20.47 9.10 -1.60
C ILE A 92 21.74 8.30 -1.21
N GLN A 93 22.77 8.28 -2.05
CA GLN A 93 24.03 7.58 -1.76
C GLN A 93 24.79 8.19 -0.59
N LYS A 94 24.79 9.53 -0.47
CA LYS A 94 25.51 10.24 0.59
C LYS A 94 24.90 10.09 1.98
N GLU A 95 23.60 9.90 2.05
CA GLU A 95 22.92 9.74 3.32
C GLU A 95 23.16 8.30 3.86
N PRO A 96 23.60 8.12 5.11
CA PRO A 96 23.83 6.79 5.67
C PRO A 96 22.53 6.01 5.82
N PHE A 97 22.60 4.70 5.59
CA PHE A 97 21.53 3.75 5.87
C PHE A 97 22.13 2.46 6.44
N ASP A 98 21.95 2.26 7.73
CA ASP A 98 22.35 1.02 8.41
C ASP A 98 21.29 -0.06 8.16
N ALA A 99 21.48 -0.81 7.07
CA ALA A 99 20.56 -1.88 6.67
C ALA A 99 20.52 -3.03 7.69
N ASP A 100 21.64 -3.34 8.32
CA ASP A 100 21.72 -4.44 9.28
C ASP A 100 21.15 -4.04 10.64
N GLY A 101 21.40 -2.82 11.09
CA GLY A 101 20.74 -2.22 12.24
C GLY A 101 19.23 -2.18 12.07
N PHE A 102 18.75 -1.73 10.89
CA PHE A 102 17.32 -1.74 10.56
C PHE A 102 16.71 -3.14 10.63
N LYS A 103 17.37 -4.12 10.01
CA LYS A 103 16.89 -5.52 10.05
C LYS A 103 16.81 -6.05 11.48
N LYS A 104 17.82 -5.75 12.31
CA LYS A 104 17.88 -6.16 13.72
C LYS A 104 16.77 -5.50 14.53
N GLU A 105 16.56 -4.20 14.37
CA GLU A 105 15.56 -3.43 15.09
C GLU A 105 14.13 -3.95 14.84
N TYR A 106 13.80 -4.24 13.57
CA TYR A 106 12.47 -4.69 13.17
C TYR A 106 12.31 -6.23 13.07
N GLY A 107 13.34 -7.01 13.37
CA GLY A 107 13.32 -8.47 13.26
C GLY A 107 13.17 -8.98 11.83
N VAL A 108 13.59 -8.20 10.81
CA VAL A 108 13.42 -8.52 9.40
C VAL A 108 14.63 -9.29 8.87
N LYS A 109 14.41 -10.46 8.27
CA LYS A 109 15.48 -11.26 7.67
C LYS A 109 15.99 -10.67 6.35
N ASN A 110 15.08 -10.36 5.44
CA ASN A 110 15.39 -9.83 4.12
C ASN A 110 14.45 -8.68 3.76
N PHE A 111 14.92 -7.71 2.96
CA PHE A 111 14.05 -6.71 2.36
C PHE A 111 13.22 -7.31 1.22
N VAL A 112 12.05 -6.74 0.96
CA VAL A 112 11.17 -7.13 -0.15
C VAL A 112 11.94 -7.14 -1.47
N GLY A 113 11.84 -8.24 -2.22
CA GLY A 113 12.59 -8.44 -3.47
C GLY A 113 14.10 -8.62 -3.27
N ASN A 114 14.53 -9.07 -2.08
CA ASN A 114 15.94 -9.31 -1.74
C ASN A 114 16.88 -8.14 -2.05
N LYS A 115 16.37 -6.89 -1.88
CA LYS A 115 17.13 -5.67 -2.16
C LYS A 115 18.40 -5.57 -1.29
N ASN A 116 19.48 -5.09 -1.88
CA ASN A 116 20.66 -4.66 -1.13
C ASN A 116 20.35 -3.35 -0.34
N ALA A 117 21.30 -2.91 0.49
CA ALA A 117 21.13 -1.72 1.33
C ALA A 117 20.79 -0.45 0.54
N PHE A 118 21.47 -0.21 -0.59
CA PHE A 118 21.22 0.96 -1.44
C PHE A 118 19.83 0.92 -2.09
N ASP A 119 19.45 -0.21 -2.67
CA ASP A 119 18.14 -0.37 -3.32
C ASP A 119 17.00 -0.31 -2.32
N ALA A 120 17.19 -0.84 -1.10
CA ALA A 120 16.23 -0.70 -0.01
C ALA A 120 16.02 0.77 0.37
N LYS A 121 17.11 1.51 0.60
CA LYS A 121 17.07 2.94 0.88
C LYS A 121 16.43 3.75 -0.25
N LYS A 122 16.83 3.50 -1.49
CA LYS A 122 16.24 4.12 -2.68
C LYS A 122 14.73 3.88 -2.73
N SER A 123 14.29 2.66 -2.38
CA SER A 123 12.85 2.32 -2.31
C SER A 123 12.14 3.07 -1.19
N LEU A 124 12.78 3.27 -0.02
CA LEU A 124 12.21 4.08 1.05
C LEU A 124 11.94 5.52 0.60
N VAL A 125 12.87 6.12 -0.16
CA VAL A 125 12.74 7.51 -0.64
C VAL A 125 11.76 7.62 -1.81
N SER A 126 11.91 6.80 -2.85
CA SER A 126 11.24 6.97 -4.14
C SER A 126 10.32 5.82 -4.56
N GLY A 127 10.16 4.82 -3.72
CA GLY A 127 9.28 3.69 -4.03
C GLY A 127 7.82 3.98 -3.70
N VAL A 128 6.93 3.34 -4.46
CA VAL A 128 5.50 3.26 -4.16
C VAL A 128 5.20 1.97 -3.41
N THR A 129 4.10 1.95 -2.66
CA THR A 129 3.66 0.74 -1.94
C THR A 129 2.24 0.36 -2.32
N CYS A 130 1.94 -0.93 -2.20
CA CYS A 130 0.60 -1.47 -2.09
C CYS A 130 0.61 -2.35 -0.85
N ASN A 131 0.11 -1.81 0.26
CA ASN A 131 0.18 -2.44 1.57
C ASN A 131 -1.22 -2.82 2.04
N ILE A 132 -1.38 -4.06 2.51
CA ILE A 132 -2.61 -4.49 3.17
C ILE A 132 -2.51 -4.08 4.63
N ALA A 133 -3.31 -3.08 5.01
CA ALA A 133 -3.35 -2.54 6.38
C ALA A 133 -4.28 -3.34 7.29
N GLY A 134 -5.25 -4.07 6.72
CA GLY A 134 -6.16 -4.92 7.49
C GLY A 134 -7.03 -5.77 6.58
N ILE A 135 -7.40 -6.96 7.06
CA ILE A 135 -8.35 -7.86 6.41
C ILE A 135 -9.34 -8.32 7.48
N GLU A 136 -10.63 -8.28 7.14
CA GLU A 136 -11.72 -8.70 8.01
C GLU A 136 -12.67 -9.61 7.24
N SER A 137 -12.89 -10.81 7.76
CA SER A 137 -13.92 -11.73 7.24
C SER A 137 -14.14 -12.92 8.17
N GLY A 138 -15.37 -13.37 8.27
CA GLY A 138 -15.75 -14.58 9.03
C GLY A 138 -15.59 -14.41 10.53
N TYR A 139 -15.42 -15.55 11.21
CA TYR A 139 -15.30 -15.61 12.67
C TYR A 139 -13.82 -15.68 13.06
N THR A 140 -13.40 -14.74 13.90
CA THR A 140 -12.02 -14.63 14.41
C THR A 140 -11.93 -14.62 15.94
N GLY A 141 -13.05 -14.92 16.64
CA GLY A 141 -13.06 -15.07 18.08
C GLY A 141 -12.56 -16.44 18.56
N ASP A 142 -12.60 -16.65 19.89
CA ASP A 142 -12.16 -17.90 20.50
C ASP A 142 -13.03 -19.08 20.08
N GLY A 143 -12.39 -20.26 19.95
CA GLY A 143 -13.05 -21.50 19.56
C GLY A 143 -13.25 -21.64 18.05
N ALA A 144 -14.20 -22.50 17.64
CA ALA A 144 -14.47 -22.81 16.24
C ALA A 144 -15.92 -22.48 15.87
N LYS A 145 -16.11 -21.81 14.73
CA LYS A 145 -17.43 -21.56 14.13
C LYS A 145 -17.37 -21.87 12.63
N THR A 146 -18.15 -22.87 12.21
CA THR A 146 -18.24 -23.29 10.81
C THR A 146 -19.16 -22.32 10.04
N VAL A 147 -18.62 -21.17 9.66
CA VAL A 147 -19.35 -20.09 9.01
C VAL A 147 -18.82 -19.80 7.61
N LEU A 148 -19.71 -19.49 6.69
CA LEU A 148 -19.44 -18.84 5.44
C LEU A 148 -19.88 -17.37 5.61
N PRO A 149 -18.94 -16.40 5.62
CA PRO A 149 -19.27 -15.01 5.82
C PRO A 149 -20.09 -14.43 4.67
N GLY A 150 -20.99 -13.50 4.98
CA GLY A 150 -21.76 -12.77 3.98
C GLY A 150 -20.95 -11.69 3.26
N SER A 151 -19.92 -11.18 3.93
CA SER A 151 -19.02 -10.14 3.39
C SER A 151 -17.59 -10.32 3.85
N ALA A 152 -16.68 -9.70 3.12
CA ALA A 152 -15.27 -9.57 3.47
C ALA A 152 -14.77 -8.17 3.10
N LYS A 153 -13.84 -7.64 3.89
CA LYS A 153 -13.26 -6.32 3.68
C LYS A 153 -11.74 -6.38 3.72
N VAL A 154 -11.11 -5.54 2.92
CA VAL A 154 -9.68 -5.31 2.98
C VAL A 154 -9.40 -3.82 2.90
N LYS A 155 -8.53 -3.31 3.78
CA LYS A 155 -8.01 -1.96 3.73
C LYS A 155 -6.62 -1.99 3.13
N ILE A 156 -6.42 -1.15 2.11
CA ILE A 156 -5.15 -1.08 1.37
C ILE A 156 -4.69 0.37 1.34
N ASP A 157 -3.45 0.61 1.73
CA ASP A 157 -2.79 1.89 1.55
C ASP A 157 -1.73 1.82 0.44
N PHE A 158 -1.72 2.87 -0.37
CA PHE A 158 -0.72 3.09 -1.42
C PHE A 158 0.06 4.35 -1.07
N ARG A 159 1.37 4.22 -0.84
CA ARG A 159 2.24 5.40 -0.73
C ARG A 159 2.62 5.86 -2.12
N LEU A 160 2.40 7.14 -2.37
CA LEU A 160 2.57 7.76 -3.67
C LEU A 160 3.83 8.62 -3.70
N VAL A 161 4.42 8.75 -4.88
CA VAL A 161 5.55 9.65 -5.12
C VAL A 161 5.08 10.86 -5.93
N PRO A 162 5.90 11.93 -6.04
CA PRO A 162 5.54 13.11 -6.83
C PRO A 162 5.04 12.75 -8.23
N ASP A 163 4.16 13.59 -8.76
CA ASP A 163 3.48 13.50 -10.06
C ASP A 163 2.37 12.42 -10.15
N MET A 164 2.18 11.56 -9.14
CA MET A 164 1.06 10.61 -9.09
C MET A 164 -0.22 11.31 -8.62
N ASP A 165 -1.26 11.29 -9.47
CA ASP A 165 -2.58 11.83 -9.13
C ASP A 165 -3.46 10.74 -8.48
N PRO A 166 -3.83 10.88 -7.18
CA PRO A 166 -4.72 9.91 -6.52
C PRO A 166 -6.05 9.68 -7.25
N LYS A 167 -6.62 10.71 -7.90
CA LYS A 167 -7.87 10.57 -8.65
C LYS A 167 -7.71 9.70 -9.89
N LYS A 168 -6.57 9.81 -10.59
CA LYS A 168 -6.23 8.92 -11.72
C LYS A 168 -6.05 7.49 -11.23
N LEU A 169 -5.34 7.30 -10.11
CA LEU A 169 -5.06 5.98 -9.54
C LEU A 169 -6.34 5.26 -9.10
N ILE A 170 -7.31 5.96 -8.52
CA ILE A 170 -8.63 5.39 -8.20
C ILE A 170 -9.30 4.85 -9.47
N LYS A 171 -9.25 5.59 -10.59
CA LYS A 171 -9.81 5.13 -11.87
C LYS A 171 -9.09 3.90 -12.41
N LEU A 172 -7.75 3.84 -12.26
CA LEU A 172 -6.96 2.67 -12.65
C LEU A 172 -7.32 1.45 -11.80
N LEU A 173 -7.49 1.62 -10.49
CA LEU A 173 -7.94 0.57 -9.58
C LEU A 173 -9.33 0.07 -9.97
N GLN A 174 -10.29 0.95 -10.19
CA GLN A 174 -11.64 0.59 -10.65
C GLN A 174 -11.62 -0.20 -11.97
N LYS A 175 -10.76 0.24 -12.92
CA LYS A 175 -10.56 -0.48 -14.19
C LYS A 175 -9.96 -1.85 -13.96
N HIS A 176 -8.95 -1.95 -13.08
CA HIS A 176 -8.29 -3.21 -12.73
C HIS A 176 -9.28 -4.24 -12.16
N LEU A 177 -10.13 -3.82 -11.22
CA LEU A 177 -11.18 -4.68 -10.68
C LEU A 177 -12.09 -5.20 -11.80
N ARG A 178 -12.58 -4.33 -12.66
CA ARG A 178 -13.50 -4.70 -13.75
C ARG A 178 -12.88 -5.68 -14.74
N VAL A 179 -11.66 -5.41 -15.21
CA VAL A 179 -11.03 -6.26 -16.24
C VAL A 179 -10.60 -7.64 -15.71
N ASN A 180 -10.44 -7.76 -14.37
CA ASN A 180 -10.11 -9.03 -13.72
C ASN A 180 -11.36 -9.76 -13.17
N GLY A 181 -12.58 -9.30 -13.48
CA GLY A 181 -13.81 -9.97 -13.07
C GLY A 181 -14.30 -9.67 -11.65
N PHE A 182 -13.78 -8.60 -11.02
CA PHE A 182 -14.12 -8.16 -9.66
C PHE A 182 -14.88 -6.83 -9.62
N GLY A 183 -15.58 -6.50 -10.70
CA GLY A 183 -16.27 -5.21 -10.85
C GLY A 183 -17.42 -4.96 -9.87
N ASP A 184 -17.87 -5.97 -9.18
CA ASP A 184 -18.90 -5.92 -8.13
C ASP A 184 -18.33 -5.68 -6.72
N ILE A 185 -17.01 -5.70 -6.55
CA ILE A 185 -16.36 -5.27 -5.30
C ILE A 185 -16.45 -3.76 -5.19
N SER A 186 -17.02 -3.28 -4.08
CA SER A 186 -17.12 -1.85 -3.82
C SER A 186 -15.78 -1.26 -3.34
N ILE A 187 -15.51 -0.01 -3.77
CA ILE A 187 -14.32 0.75 -3.35
C ILE A 187 -14.80 1.96 -2.55
N THR A 188 -14.37 2.05 -1.29
CA THR A 188 -14.52 3.24 -0.45
C THR A 188 -13.17 3.92 -0.32
N VAL A 189 -13.06 5.19 -0.72
CA VAL A 189 -11.83 5.97 -0.55
C VAL A 189 -11.83 6.57 0.86
N LEU A 190 -10.85 6.18 1.68
CA LEU A 190 -10.69 6.64 3.06
C LEU A 190 -9.81 7.89 3.15
N ASN A 191 -8.75 7.95 2.31
CA ASN A 191 -7.89 9.11 2.17
C ASN A 191 -7.30 9.16 0.74
N ALA A 192 -7.07 10.37 0.23
CA ALA A 192 -6.50 10.60 -1.11
C ALA A 192 -5.73 11.93 -1.14
N GLU A 193 -4.43 11.86 -0.84
CA GLU A 193 -3.53 13.01 -0.78
C GLU A 193 -2.35 12.82 -1.74
N ALA A 194 -2.08 13.84 -2.55
CA ALA A 194 -0.93 13.83 -3.43
C ALA A 194 0.38 13.98 -2.63
N ALA A 195 1.49 13.48 -3.20
CA ALA A 195 2.81 13.74 -2.65
C ALA A 195 3.15 15.23 -2.77
N ALA A 196 3.91 15.74 -1.81
CA ALA A 196 4.48 17.08 -1.84
C ALA A 196 6.01 17.02 -2.01
N ARG A 197 6.57 17.95 -2.79
CA ARG A 197 8.03 18.14 -2.99
C ARG A 197 8.34 19.63 -3.06
#